data_651f411f71dd5e3c571808fd112d2982
#
_entry.id   651f411f71dd5e3c571808fd112d2982
#
_cell.length_a   1.000
_cell.length_b   1.000
_cell.length_c   1.000
_cell.angle_alpha   90.00
_cell.angle_beta   90.00
_cell.angle_gamma   90.00
#
_symmetry.space_group_name_H-M   'P 1'
#
loop_
_entity.id
_entity.type
_entity.pdbx_description
1 polymer ?
#
loop_
_entity_poly.entity_id
_entity_poly.type
_entity_poly.pdbx_seq_one_letter_code
_entity_poly.pdbx_strand_id
1 'polypeptide(L)'
;MKIDETKYKIWTWKNPLMLHWIINPGLAINELVLGQRVPKITLVERKSTKPLSDKTFIPCPHCETLHSGQKWSPQNKTAFRNWFGLYCDNCGGIIPCLTNLTSYILLGLTFPIWYWFKDSFKTKWLEKQKNRFSKPLLLTQADVKWWYVGLKFGLSMFVMMTLIFPLIMGEGVTQRKILIGIPVWTFAGLIFGITLKVFTGMKTTDTQK
;
A
#
# COMPACT_ATOMS: atom_id res chain seq x y z
N MET A 1 19.97 16.96 -1.54
CA MET A 1 18.63 17.57 -1.59
C MET A 1 18.36 18.36 -0.32
N LYS A 2 18.14 19.68 -0.40
CA LYS A 2 17.66 20.49 0.72
C LYS A 2 16.14 20.49 0.70
N ILE A 3 15.52 19.87 1.70
CA ILE A 3 14.06 19.81 1.83
C ILE A 3 13.62 21.02 2.66
N ASP A 4 12.65 21.76 2.18
CA ASP A 4 12.04 22.88 2.91
C ASP A 4 11.13 22.33 4.03
N GLU A 5 11.65 22.32 5.26
CA GLU A 5 10.93 21.83 6.45
C GLU A 5 9.77 22.74 6.87
N THR A 6 9.72 23.99 6.39
CA THR A 6 8.60 24.89 6.65
C THR A 6 7.37 24.47 5.86
N LYS A 7 7.57 24.00 4.64
CA LYS A 7 6.52 23.53 3.72
C LYS A 7 6.12 22.07 3.96
N TYR A 8 7.10 21.20 4.23
CA TYR A 8 6.88 19.76 4.32
C TYR A 8 7.16 19.19 5.70
N LYS A 9 6.35 18.28 6.17
CA LYS A 9 6.63 17.39 7.28
C LYS A 9 7.32 16.14 6.73
N ILE A 10 8.53 15.86 7.19
CA ILE A 10 9.32 14.72 6.74
C ILE A 10 8.91 13.49 7.57
N TRP A 11 8.44 12.44 6.90
CA TRP A 11 8.19 11.15 7.50
C TRP A 11 9.33 10.20 7.15
N THR A 12 9.90 9.59 8.17
CA THR A 12 10.94 8.58 8.10
C THR A 12 10.51 7.37 8.93
N TRP A 13 11.36 6.38 9.07
CA TRP A 13 11.12 5.21 9.93
C TRP A 13 10.70 5.54 11.38
N LYS A 14 11.01 6.75 11.88
CA LYS A 14 10.57 7.23 13.20
C LYS A 14 9.06 7.54 13.27
N ASN A 15 8.38 7.64 12.14
CA ASN A 15 6.94 7.82 12.09
C ASN A 15 6.23 6.51 12.47
N PRO A 16 5.22 6.49 13.37
CA PRO A 16 4.52 5.29 13.80
C PRO A 16 3.97 4.43 12.66
N LEU A 17 3.44 5.05 11.59
CA LEU A 17 2.92 4.32 10.44
C LEU A 17 4.03 3.60 9.66
N MET A 18 5.20 4.24 9.52
CA MET A 18 6.35 3.63 8.86
C MET A 18 7.03 2.60 9.75
N LEU A 19 7.08 2.84 11.06
CA LEU A 19 7.57 1.87 12.04
C LEU A 19 6.70 0.61 12.04
N HIS A 20 5.37 0.78 12.00
CA HIS A 20 4.44 -0.34 11.89
C HIS A 20 4.72 -1.22 10.66
N TRP A 21 5.09 -0.61 9.51
CA TRP A 21 5.51 -1.36 8.32
C TRP A 21 6.73 -2.24 8.60
N ILE A 22 7.70 -1.74 9.36
CA ILE A 22 8.95 -2.45 9.64
C ILE A 22 8.73 -3.64 10.58
N ILE A 23 7.93 -3.46 11.63
CA ILE A 23 7.82 -4.45 12.73
C ILE A 23 6.68 -5.46 12.55
N ASN A 24 5.65 -5.18 11.74
CA ASN A 24 4.52 -6.08 11.60
C ASN A 24 4.84 -7.24 10.64
N PRO A 25 4.94 -8.49 11.13
CA PRO A 25 5.32 -9.64 10.31
C PRO A 25 4.31 -9.95 9.19
N GLY A 26 3.03 -9.64 9.38
CA GLY A 26 2.00 -9.85 8.35
C GLY A 26 2.25 -9.03 7.09
N LEU A 27 2.91 -7.87 7.19
CA LEU A 27 3.24 -7.01 6.06
C LEU A 27 4.41 -7.54 5.22
N ALA A 28 5.15 -8.54 5.71
CA ALA A 28 6.17 -9.23 4.92
C ALA A 28 5.57 -9.92 3.68
N ILE A 29 4.34 -10.43 3.78
CA ILE A 29 3.63 -11.00 2.62
C ILE A 29 3.38 -9.93 1.57
N ASN A 30 2.91 -8.76 1.98
CA ASN A 30 2.69 -7.65 1.06
C ASN A 30 3.98 -7.22 0.36
N GLU A 31 5.09 -7.22 1.09
CA GLU A 31 6.40 -6.85 0.56
C GLU A 31 6.97 -7.91 -0.39
N LEU A 32 7.05 -9.16 0.04
CA LEU A 32 7.73 -10.23 -0.70
C LEU A 32 6.88 -10.78 -1.84
N VAL A 33 5.58 -11.01 -1.59
CA VAL A 33 4.68 -11.64 -2.56
C VAL A 33 4.08 -10.59 -3.50
N LEU A 34 3.49 -9.54 -2.95
CA LEU A 34 2.83 -8.52 -3.76
C LEU A 34 3.79 -7.45 -4.29
N GLY A 35 4.97 -7.30 -3.71
CA GLY A 35 5.92 -6.26 -4.06
C GLY A 35 5.41 -4.86 -3.71
N GLN A 36 4.66 -4.73 -2.61
CA GLN A 36 4.28 -3.44 -2.07
C GLN A 36 5.46 -2.83 -1.34
N ARG A 37 5.73 -1.53 -1.53
CA ARG A 37 6.87 -0.85 -0.92
C ARG A 37 6.46 0.47 -0.28
N VAL A 38 7.14 0.79 0.82
CA VAL A 38 7.03 2.08 1.51
C VAL A 38 8.36 2.82 1.37
N PRO A 39 8.39 4.05 0.83
CA PRO A 39 9.64 4.80 0.64
C PRO A 39 10.28 5.15 1.99
N LYS A 40 11.62 5.24 2.02
CA LYS A 40 12.36 5.63 3.23
C LYS A 40 12.04 7.04 3.70
N ILE A 41 11.77 7.94 2.75
CA ILE A 41 11.43 9.35 3.00
C ILE A 41 10.13 9.66 2.29
N THR A 42 9.20 10.23 3.03
CA THR A 42 7.93 10.73 2.52
C THR A 42 7.74 12.16 3.01
N LEU A 43 7.36 13.04 2.12
CA LEU A 43 7.11 14.44 2.41
C LEU A 43 5.61 14.68 2.44
N VAL A 44 5.09 15.26 3.51
CA VAL A 44 3.67 15.59 3.64
C VAL A 44 3.53 17.11 3.76
N GLU A 45 2.79 17.72 2.86
CA GLU A 45 2.56 19.16 2.83
C GLU A 45 1.78 19.62 4.07
N ARG A 46 2.33 20.57 4.85
CA ARG A 46 1.78 20.99 6.16
C ARG A 46 0.48 21.79 6.04
N LYS A 47 0.44 22.74 5.12
CA LYS A 47 -0.66 23.71 4.98
C LYS A 47 -1.79 23.28 4.05
N SER A 48 -1.71 22.08 3.49
CA SER A 48 -2.71 21.59 2.53
C SER A 48 -3.92 20.99 3.26
N THR A 49 -5.11 21.42 2.88
CA THR A 49 -6.40 20.85 3.30
C THR A 49 -6.77 19.60 2.49
N LYS A 50 -5.94 19.22 1.52
CA LYS A 50 -6.16 18.06 0.66
C LYS A 50 -6.08 16.76 1.47
N PRO A 51 -6.70 15.67 1.00
CA PRO A 51 -6.52 14.34 1.57
C PRO A 51 -5.04 13.95 1.67
N LEU A 52 -4.71 13.08 2.61
CA LEU A 52 -3.32 12.66 2.86
C LEU A 52 -2.63 12.12 1.60
N SER A 53 -3.36 11.38 0.77
CA SER A 53 -2.87 10.84 -0.51
C SER A 53 -2.39 11.93 -1.47
N ASP A 54 -3.06 13.08 -1.51
CA ASP A 54 -2.82 14.16 -2.48
C ASP A 54 -1.73 15.14 -2.01
N LYS A 55 -1.51 15.20 -0.71
CA LYS A 55 -0.46 16.05 -0.11
C LYS A 55 0.82 15.31 0.22
N THR A 56 0.91 14.05 -0.20
CA THR A 56 2.07 13.19 0.02
C THR A 56 2.96 13.18 -1.21
N PHE A 57 4.26 13.44 -1.01
CA PHE A 57 5.28 13.46 -2.06
C PHE A 57 6.45 12.55 -1.69
N ILE A 58 7.04 11.95 -2.70
CA ILE A 58 8.18 11.05 -2.55
C ILE A 58 9.35 11.62 -3.36
N PRO A 59 10.45 12.02 -2.70
CA PRO A 59 11.61 12.55 -3.39
C PRO A 59 12.46 11.43 -3.99
N CYS A 60 12.93 11.65 -5.20
CA CYS A 60 13.95 10.80 -5.80
C CYS A 60 15.34 11.23 -5.33
N PRO A 61 16.17 10.37 -4.74
CA PRO A 61 17.50 10.73 -4.28
C PRO A 61 18.50 10.96 -5.41
N HIS A 62 18.19 10.51 -6.65
CA HIS A 62 19.10 10.60 -7.80
C HIS A 62 18.92 11.88 -8.63
N CYS A 63 17.70 12.34 -8.80
CA CYS A 63 17.39 13.52 -9.64
C CYS A 63 16.58 14.60 -8.90
N GLU A 64 16.38 14.43 -7.61
CA GLU A 64 15.67 15.35 -6.71
C GLU A 64 14.20 15.66 -7.09
N THR A 65 13.67 14.99 -8.12
CA THR A 65 12.28 15.17 -8.54
C THR A 65 11.33 14.72 -7.44
N LEU A 66 10.32 15.55 -7.14
CA LEU A 66 9.23 15.23 -6.22
C LEU A 66 8.10 14.54 -6.98
N HIS A 67 7.84 13.30 -6.66
CA HIS A 67 6.73 12.54 -7.22
C HIS A 67 5.53 12.56 -6.28
N SER A 68 4.32 12.71 -6.82
CA SER A 68 3.11 12.50 -6.04
C SER A 68 3.03 11.07 -5.52
N GLY A 69 2.66 10.88 -4.26
CA GLY A 69 2.45 9.55 -3.66
C GLY A 69 1.40 8.71 -4.38
N GLN A 70 0.44 9.35 -5.05
CA GLN A 70 -0.58 8.69 -5.86
C GLN A 70 -0.02 7.95 -7.08
N LYS A 71 1.18 8.25 -7.48
CA LYS A 71 1.85 7.56 -8.57
C LYS A 71 1.96 6.05 -8.32
N TRP A 72 2.14 5.65 -7.07
CA TRP A 72 2.20 4.24 -6.66
C TRP A 72 0.94 3.83 -5.90
N SER A 73 -0.21 3.99 -6.55
CA SER A 73 -1.51 3.71 -5.98
C SER A 73 -2.21 2.51 -6.63
N PRO A 74 -3.19 1.90 -5.96
CA PRO A 74 -4.04 0.86 -6.55
C PRO A 74 -4.81 1.36 -7.77
N GLN A 75 -5.23 2.63 -7.79
CA GLN A 75 -5.96 3.25 -8.89
C GLN A 75 -5.15 3.22 -10.19
N ASN A 76 -3.85 3.49 -10.08
CA ASN A 76 -2.92 3.42 -11.20
C ASN A 76 -2.40 2.01 -11.47
N LYS A 77 -2.84 1.03 -10.69
CA LYS A 77 -2.33 -0.36 -10.72
C LYS A 77 -0.80 -0.43 -10.49
N THR A 78 -0.23 0.56 -9.81
CA THR A 78 1.21 0.73 -9.57
C THR A 78 1.63 0.50 -8.12
N ALA A 79 0.68 0.26 -7.20
CA ALA A 79 0.94 -0.01 -5.79
C ALA A 79 1.79 -1.28 -5.54
N PHE A 80 1.65 -2.27 -6.41
CA PHE A 80 2.28 -3.58 -6.27
C PHE A 80 3.38 -3.80 -7.32
N ARG A 81 4.12 -4.91 -7.21
CA ARG A 81 5.20 -5.32 -8.12
C ARG A 81 6.42 -4.38 -8.10
N ASN A 82 6.66 -3.73 -6.97
CA ASN A 82 7.79 -2.82 -6.77
C ASN A 82 8.90 -3.48 -5.92
N TRP A 83 9.23 -4.75 -6.19
CA TRP A 83 10.10 -5.58 -5.33
C TRP A 83 11.46 -4.95 -5.02
N PHE A 84 12.08 -4.23 -5.96
CA PHE A 84 13.40 -3.61 -5.77
C PHE A 84 13.34 -2.16 -5.28
N GLY A 85 12.15 -1.58 -5.14
CA GLY A 85 11.92 -0.20 -4.74
C GLY A 85 10.95 0.51 -5.69
N LEU A 86 10.79 1.83 -5.53
CA LEU A 86 9.91 2.61 -6.39
C LEU A 86 10.69 3.12 -7.60
N TYR A 87 10.12 2.97 -8.79
CA TYR A 87 10.76 3.41 -10.04
C TYR A 87 10.54 4.91 -10.27
N CYS A 88 11.63 5.65 -10.50
CA CYS A 88 11.58 7.04 -10.93
C CYS A 88 11.54 7.12 -12.46
N ASP A 89 10.47 7.64 -13.03
CA ASP A 89 10.31 7.79 -14.48
C ASP A 89 11.13 8.94 -15.07
N ASN A 90 11.58 9.89 -14.24
CA ASN A 90 12.39 11.01 -14.69
C ASN A 90 13.85 10.60 -14.98
N CYS A 91 14.47 9.83 -14.08
CA CYS A 91 15.87 9.43 -14.24
C CYS A 91 16.09 7.93 -14.43
N GLY A 92 15.03 7.11 -14.40
CA GLY A 92 15.13 5.65 -14.45
C GLY A 92 15.69 5.00 -13.18
N GLY A 93 16.02 5.77 -12.17
CA GLY A 93 16.59 5.28 -10.91
C GLY A 93 15.58 4.62 -9.98
N ILE A 94 16.09 3.93 -8.97
CA ILE A 94 15.27 3.25 -7.96
C ILE A 94 15.25 4.09 -6.68
N ILE A 95 14.07 4.51 -6.25
CA ILE A 95 13.87 5.20 -4.98
C ILE A 95 13.90 4.16 -3.87
N PRO A 96 14.80 4.31 -2.86
CA PRO A 96 14.97 3.34 -1.80
C PRO A 96 13.76 3.29 -0.87
N CYS A 97 13.38 2.07 -0.48
CA CYS A 97 12.24 1.79 0.38
C CYS A 97 12.67 1.18 1.72
N LEU A 98 11.77 1.24 2.70
CA LEU A 98 11.89 0.51 3.95
C LEU A 98 11.71 -0.99 3.68
N THR A 99 12.40 -1.80 4.46
CA THR A 99 12.27 -3.26 4.42
C THR A 99 11.65 -3.73 5.74
N ASN A 100 10.66 -4.59 5.65
CA ASN A 100 10.07 -5.23 6.83
C ASN A 100 11.10 -6.17 7.48
N LEU A 101 11.15 -6.21 8.80
CA LEU A 101 12.10 -7.03 9.55
C LEU A 101 11.99 -8.53 9.20
N THR A 102 10.76 -9.05 9.13
CA THR A 102 10.51 -10.44 8.74
C THR A 102 10.96 -10.73 7.31
N SER A 103 10.69 -9.79 6.38
CA SER A 103 11.18 -9.89 5.01
C SER A 103 12.71 -9.93 4.95
N TYR A 104 13.38 -9.10 5.76
CA TYR A 104 14.82 -9.07 5.82
C TYR A 104 15.39 -10.41 6.30
N ILE A 105 14.81 -11.00 7.36
CA ILE A 105 15.22 -12.31 7.89
C ILE A 105 15.00 -13.40 6.82
N LEU A 106 13.81 -13.44 6.19
CA LEU A 106 13.51 -14.44 5.16
C LEU A 106 14.44 -14.33 3.95
N LEU A 107 14.71 -13.10 3.49
CA LEU A 107 15.65 -12.86 2.40
C LEU A 107 17.08 -13.25 2.78
N GLY A 108 17.50 -13.05 4.04
CA GLY A 108 18.78 -13.49 4.54
C GLY A 108 18.91 -15.02 4.56
N LEU A 109 17.91 -15.72 5.07
CA LEU A 109 17.87 -17.18 5.11
C LEU A 109 17.85 -17.81 3.71
N THR A 110 17.17 -17.17 2.77
CA THR A 110 17.07 -17.66 1.37
C THR A 110 18.13 -17.09 0.45
N PHE A 111 19.08 -16.30 0.99
CA PHE A 111 20.13 -15.61 0.21
C PHE A 111 20.86 -16.52 -0.79
N PRO A 112 21.32 -17.75 -0.44
CA PRO A 112 22.03 -18.61 -1.39
C PRO A 112 21.20 -18.97 -2.63
N ILE A 113 19.87 -18.99 -2.51
CA ILE A 113 18.96 -19.40 -3.59
C ILE A 113 18.79 -18.26 -4.61
N TRP A 114 18.49 -17.03 -4.13
CA TRP A 114 18.11 -15.93 -5.03
C TRP A 114 19.30 -15.06 -5.45
N TYR A 115 20.45 -15.15 -4.78
CA TYR A 115 21.65 -14.35 -5.08
C TYR A 115 22.08 -14.44 -6.54
N TRP A 116 22.12 -15.66 -7.09
CA TRP A 116 22.52 -15.94 -8.47
C TRP A 116 21.60 -15.29 -9.52
N PHE A 117 20.34 -15.08 -9.21
CA PHE A 117 19.35 -14.57 -10.15
C PHE A 117 19.01 -13.09 -9.93
N LYS A 118 19.51 -12.48 -8.85
CA LYS A 118 19.16 -11.13 -8.41
C LYS A 118 19.30 -10.09 -9.51
N ASP A 119 20.43 -10.06 -10.20
CA ASP A 119 20.73 -9.02 -11.19
C ASP A 119 19.89 -9.21 -12.46
N SER A 120 19.68 -10.44 -12.90
CA SER A 120 18.78 -10.75 -14.01
C SER A 120 17.34 -10.35 -13.71
N PHE A 121 16.85 -10.67 -12.51
CA PHE A 121 15.51 -10.25 -12.09
C PHE A 121 15.38 -8.74 -11.98
N LYS A 122 16.38 -8.05 -11.44
CA LYS A 122 16.39 -6.60 -11.34
C LYS A 122 16.35 -5.91 -12.70
N THR A 123 17.14 -6.37 -13.66
CA THR A 123 17.16 -5.82 -15.01
C THR A 123 15.81 -5.99 -15.71
N LYS A 124 15.28 -7.22 -15.72
CA LYS A 124 13.94 -7.51 -16.28
C LYS A 124 12.83 -6.73 -15.58
N TRP A 125 12.95 -6.53 -14.27
CA TRP A 125 11.99 -5.73 -13.50
C TRP A 125 12.06 -4.26 -13.92
N LEU A 126 13.26 -3.67 -14.08
CA LEU A 126 13.43 -2.29 -14.53
C LEU A 126 12.80 -2.03 -15.90
N GLU A 127 13.00 -2.92 -16.86
CA GLU A 127 12.36 -2.82 -18.18
C GLU A 127 10.83 -2.84 -18.08
N LYS A 128 10.27 -3.74 -17.25
CA LYS A 128 8.83 -3.79 -17.00
C LYS A 128 8.33 -2.51 -16.34
N GLN A 129 9.09 -1.91 -15.41
CA GLN A 129 8.71 -0.64 -14.78
C GLN A 129 8.75 0.50 -15.79
N LYS A 130 9.78 0.61 -16.62
CA LYS A 130 9.86 1.62 -17.67
C LYS A 130 8.61 1.60 -18.56
N ASN A 131 8.21 0.43 -19.05
CA ASN A 131 7.00 0.27 -19.88
C ASN A 131 5.69 0.56 -19.10
N ARG A 132 5.69 0.28 -17.79
CA ARG A 132 4.52 0.50 -16.92
C ARG A 132 4.29 1.99 -16.65
N PHE A 133 5.35 2.74 -16.43
CA PHE A 133 5.29 4.17 -16.12
C PHE A 133 5.34 5.08 -17.35
N SER A 134 5.48 4.54 -18.58
CA SER A 134 5.32 5.30 -19.82
C SER A 134 3.86 5.67 -20.12
N LYS A 135 2.89 5.02 -19.46
CA LYS A 135 1.47 5.34 -19.60
C LYS A 135 1.08 6.52 -18.73
N PRO A 136 0.14 7.39 -19.18
CA PRO A 136 -0.34 8.49 -18.36
C PRO A 136 -0.97 7.94 -17.07
N LEU A 137 -0.55 8.49 -15.93
CA LEU A 137 -1.03 8.10 -14.61
C LEU A 137 -2.10 9.08 -14.12
N LEU A 138 -3.12 8.55 -13.46
CA LEU A 138 -4.11 9.36 -12.77
C LEU A 138 -3.47 9.91 -11.49
N LEU A 139 -3.27 11.23 -11.44
CA LEU A 139 -2.73 11.91 -10.26
C LEU A 139 -3.81 12.44 -9.32
N THR A 140 -5.06 12.13 -9.64
CA THR A 140 -6.23 12.51 -8.84
C THR A 140 -6.82 11.26 -8.19
N GLN A 141 -7.26 11.40 -6.97
CA GLN A 141 -7.91 10.29 -6.26
C GLN A 141 -9.22 9.93 -6.97
N ALA A 142 -9.40 8.67 -7.34
CA ALA A 142 -10.69 8.20 -7.82
C ALA A 142 -11.72 8.31 -6.70
N ASP A 143 -12.93 8.77 -7.02
CA ASP A 143 -14.07 8.81 -6.10
C ASP A 143 -14.50 7.37 -5.75
N VAL A 144 -13.85 6.81 -4.73
CA VAL A 144 -14.19 5.48 -4.23
C VAL A 144 -15.19 5.64 -3.09
N LYS A 145 -16.39 5.12 -3.29
CA LYS A 145 -17.43 5.15 -2.26
C LYS A 145 -16.98 4.33 -1.04
N TRP A 146 -16.83 4.96 0.10
CA TRP A 146 -16.36 4.37 1.35
C TRP A 146 -17.16 3.12 1.77
N TRP A 147 -18.49 3.15 1.61
CA TRP A 147 -19.35 2.02 1.95
C TRP A 147 -19.08 0.79 1.09
N TYR A 148 -18.71 0.99 -0.20
CA TYR A 148 -18.37 -0.10 -1.10
C TYR A 148 -17.05 -0.78 -0.72
N VAL A 149 -16.06 0.00 -0.29
CA VAL A 149 -14.80 -0.55 0.26
C VAL A 149 -15.08 -1.31 1.55
N GLY A 150 -15.90 -0.73 2.41
CA GLY A 150 -16.33 -1.37 3.66
C GLY A 150 -17.05 -2.71 3.43
N LEU A 151 -18.03 -2.75 2.52
CA LEU A 151 -18.74 -3.98 2.18
C LEU A 151 -17.83 -5.04 1.58
N LYS A 152 -16.89 -4.67 0.69
CA LYS A 152 -15.91 -5.62 0.16
C LYS A 152 -15.02 -6.19 1.25
N PHE A 153 -14.57 -5.37 2.18
CA PHE A 153 -13.79 -5.82 3.33
C PHE A 153 -14.62 -6.77 4.22
N GLY A 154 -15.85 -6.40 4.55
CA GLY A 154 -16.75 -7.25 5.34
C GLY A 154 -17.02 -8.60 4.66
N LEU A 155 -17.29 -8.61 3.36
CA LEU A 155 -17.47 -9.85 2.58
C LEU A 155 -16.20 -10.72 2.60
N SER A 156 -15.03 -10.11 2.40
CA SER A 156 -13.76 -10.84 2.45
C SER A 156 -13.54 -11.48 3.83
N MET A 157 -13.80 -10.74 4.91
CA MET A 157 -13.70 -11.24 6.28
C MET A 157 -14.73 -12.32 6.60
N PHE A 158 -15.97 -12.17 6.10
CA PHE A 158 -16.99 -13.20 6.22
C PHE A 158 -16.53 -14.52 5.59
N VAL A 159 -16.05 -14.47 4.34
CA VAL A 159 -15.56 -15.67 3.64
C VAL A 159 -14.39 -16.30 4.40
N MET A 160 -13.41 -15.50 4.81
CA MET A 160 -12.23 -16.02 5.49
C MET A 160 -12.56 -16.61 6.86
N MET A 161 -13.28 -15.85 7.71
CA MET A 161 -13.47 -16.20 9.13
C MET A 161 -14.66 -17.13 9.36
N THR A 162 -15.69 -17.07 8.52
CA THR A 162 -16.92 -17.89 8.71
C THR A 162 -16.90 -19.16 7.87
N LEU A 163 -16.24 -19.15 6.71
CA LEU A 163 -16.22 -20.32 5.82
C LEU A 163 -14.85 -20.99 5.82
N ILE A 164 -13.77 -20.27 5.48
CA ILE A 164 -12.45 -20.87 5.23
C ILE A 164 -11.78 -21.30 6.54
N PHE A 165 -11.73 -20.42 7.53
CA PHE A 165 -11.00 -20.69 8.78
C PHE A 165 -11.56 -21.90 9.56
N PRO A 166 -12.87 -22.07 9.74
CA PRO A 166 -13.42 -23.27 10.35
C PRO A 166 -13.08 -24.57 9.60
N LEU A 167 -13.10 -24.53 8.24
CA LEU A 167 -12.73 -25.69 7.44
C LEU A 167 -11.24 -26.07 7.63
N ILE A 168 -10.34 -25.10 7.72
CA ILE A 168 -8.92 -25.36 7.99
C ILE A 168 -8.72 -25.96 9.39
N MET A 169 -9.52 -25.52 10.38
CA MET A 169 -9.47 -26.04 11.74
C MET A 169 -10.20 -27.38 11.94
N GLY A 170 -10.76 -27.94 10.85
CA GLY A 170 -11.53 -29.20 10.92
C GLY A 170 -12.92 -29.04 11.55
N GLU A 171 -13.38 -27.79 11.72
CA GLU A 171 -14.73 -27.49 12.24
C GLU A 171 -15.74 -27.42 11.10
N GLY A 172 -16.93 -27.98 11.31
CA GLY A 172 -18.04 -27.88 10.36
C GLY A 172 -18.59 -26.45 10.27
N VAL A 173 -18.96 -26.01 9.07
CA VAL A 173 -19.68 -24.77 8.84
C VAL A 173 -21.17 -25.00 9.11
N THR A 174 -21.70 -24.43 10.19
CA THR A 174 -23.10 -24.56 10.57
C THR A 174 -23.95 -23.39 10.07
N GLN A 175 -25.24 -23.62 9.80
CA GLN A 175 -26.16 -22.54 9.39
C GLN A 175 -26.17 -21.39 10.40
N ARG A 176 -26.07 -21.68 11.71
CA ARG A 176 -26.01 -20.65 12.77
C ARG A 176 -24.77 -19.74 12.62
N LYS A 177 -23.59 -20.33 12.30
CA LYS A 177 -22.36 -19.55 12.06
C LYS A 177 -22.54 -18.60 10.86
N ILE A 178 -23.19 -19.05 9.79
CA ILE A 178 -23.48 -18.24 8.61
C ILE A 178 -24.45 -17.09 8.94
N LEU A 179 -25.59 -17.41 9.56
CA LEU A 179 -26.63 -16.42 9.90
C LEU A 179 -26.11 -15.31 10.85
N ILE A 180 -25.25 -15.66 11.80
CA ILE A 180 -24.61 -14.68 12.70
C ILE A 180 -23.47 -13.94 11.97
N GLY A 181 -22.70 -14.63 11.15
CA GLY A 181 -21.55 -14.06 10.44
C GLY A 181 -21.94 -12.94 9.47
N ILE A 182 -23.06 -13.08 8.74
CA ILE A 182 -23.51 -12.06 7.77
C ILE A 182 -23.66 -10.68 8.43
N PRO A 183 -24.50 -10.48 9.44
CA PRO A 183 -24.66 -9.17 10.06
C PRO A 183 -23.38 -8.68 10.76
N VAL A 184 -22.64 -9.55 11.43
CA VAL A 184 -21.41 -9.19 12.14
C VAL A 184 -20.38 -8.62 11.17
N TRP A 185 -20.08 -9.32 10.08
CA TRP A 185 -19.06 -8.89 9.12
C TRP A 185 -19.54 -7.73 8.24
N THR A 186 -20.84 -7.60 7.99
CA THR A 186 -21.41 -6.43 7.32
C THR A 186 -21.21 -5.18 8.18
N PHE A 187 -21.53 -5.27 9.46
CA PHE A 187 -21.37 -4.14 10.41
C PHE A 187 -19.88 -3.78 10.59
N ALA A 188 -19.02 -4.77 10.81
CA ALA A 188 -17.58 -4.56 10.90
C ALA A 188 -17.01 -3.92 9.62
N GLY A 189 -17.49 -4.35 8.46
CA GLY A 189 -17.11 -3.76 7.17
C GLY A 189 -17.52 -2.29 7.04
N LEU A 190 -18.73 -1.93 7.46
CA LEU A 190 -19.20 -0.54 7.45
C LEU A 190 -18.38 0.34 8.40
N ILE A 191 -18.07 -0.14 9.62
CA ILE A 191 -17.19 0.56 10.56
C ILE A 191 -15.82 0.79 9.93
N PHE A 192 -15.24 -0.24 9.30
CA PHE A 192 -13.96 -0.12 8.59
C PHE A 192 -14.02 0.92 7.47
N GLY A 193 -15.10 0.93 6.67
CA GLY A 193 -15.31 1.92 5.61
C GLY A 193 -15.40 3.36 6.15
N ILE A 194 -16.14 3.58 7.26
CA ILE A 194 -16.22 4.87 7.93
C ILE A 194 -14.85 5.31 8.45
N THR A 195 -14.12 4.40 9.09
CA THR A 195 -12.78 4.66 9.60
C THR A 195 -11.85 5.09 8.46
N LEU A 196 -11.86 4.38 7.33
CA LEU A 196 -11.10 4.78 6.16
C LEU A 196 -11.51 6.16 5.65
N LYS A 197 -12.82 6.47 5.57
CA LYS A 197 -13.31 7.79 5.16
C LYS A 197 -12.71 8.90 6.02
N VAL A 198 -12.74 8.72 7.35
CA VAL A 198 -12.22 9.71 8.30
C VAL A 198 -10.70 9.87 8.16
N PHE A 199 -9.94 8.77 8.11
CA PHE A 199 -8.48 8.84 8.07
C PHE A 199 -7.90 9.20 6.70
N THR A 200 -8.56 8.84 5.61
CA THR A 200 -8.05 9.12 4.25
C THR A 200 -8.64 10.38 3.65
N GLY A 201 -9.65 11.00 4.29
CA GLY A 201 -10.33 12.18 3.76
C GLY A 201 -11.06 11.91 2.44
N MET A 202 -11.56 10.68 2.23
CA MET A 202 -12.39 10.37 1.06
C MET A 202 -13.59 11.30 1.01
N LYS A 203 -13.68 12.12 -0.06
CA LYS A 203 -14.86 12.96 -0.28
C LYS A 203 -16.06 12.05 -0.52
N THR A 204 -17.15 12.29 0.18
CA THR A 204 -18.47 11.84 -0.24
C THR A 204 -18.87 12.68 -1.44
N THR A 205 -19.12 12.05 -2.58
CA THR A 205 -19.97 12.64 -3.64
C THR A 205 -21.39 12.66 -3.11
N ASP A 206 -21.67 13.57 -2.16
CA ASP A 206 -23.02 13.94 -1.84
C ASP A 206 -23.34 15.16 -2.68
N THR A 207 -24.15 14.91 -3.71
CA THR A 207 -25.12 15.82 -4.31
C THR A 207 -24.60 17.21 -4.74
N GLN A 208 -24.12 17.31 -5.98
CA GLN A 208 -24.58 18.43 -6.79
C GLN A 208 -25.71 17.92 -7.69
N LYS A 209 -26.94 18.14 -7.24
CA LYS A 209 -28.09 18.37 -8.11
C LYS A 209 -28.19 19.84 -8.38
#